data_3237548ab0525ac8280d0b78ca703f5f
#
_entry.id   3237548ab0525ac8280d0b78ca703f5f
#
_cell.length_a   1.000
_cell.length_b   1.000
_cell.length_c   1.000
_cell.angle_alpha   90.00
_cell.angle_beta   90.00
_cell.angle_gamma   90.00
#
_symmetry.space_group_name_H-M   'P 1'
#
loop_
_entity.id
_entity.type
_entity.pdbx_description
1 polymer ?
#
loop_
_entity_poly.entity_id
_entity_poly.type
_entity_poly.pdbx_seq_one_letter_code
_entity_poly.pdbx_strand_id
1 'polypeptide(L)'
;MTGFSNGAGMAMSVACAHPEAVAALVSVDGSLMDGAGSPRPTAPVRTFLVHGTADKVQPLEGRAARGPLMPAYIPVPATVAAWVDAAGLGAPMVERRPGSLGRGPVEVSTWSPGESGVGVVSYLVTGMGHVWPVGGSDNLDATDVVVRAASMAAPRTKVRAAAYVDPVGVSRALLLRH
;
A
#
# COMPACT_ATOMS: atom_id res chain seq x y z
N MET A 1 7.25 -1.19 -2.56
CA MET A 1 6.73 0.12 -3.05
C MET A 1 5.98 0.80 -1.92
N THR A 2 6.08 2.12 -1.77
CA THR A 2 5.34 2.87 -0.74
C THR A 2 4.89 4.22 -1.28
N GLY A 3 3.85 4.77 -0.69
CA GLY A 3 3.36 6.10 -1.01
C GLY A 3 2.44 6.67 0.07
N PHE A 4 2.33 8.00 0.08
CA PHE A 4 1.45 8.78 0.93
C PHE A 4 0.44 9.53 0.06
N SER A 5 -0.83 9.59 0.47
CA SER A 5 -1.85 10.39 -0.21
C SER A 5 -1.96 10.02 -1.70
N ASN A 6 -1.78 10.98 -2.59
CA ASN A 6 -1.78 10.74 -4.04
C ASN A 6 -0.67 9.77 -4.49
N GLY A 7 0.50 9.79 -3.81
CA GLY A 7 1.57 8.81 -4.01
C GLY A 7 1.17 7.39 -3.62
N ALA A 8 0.30 7.22 -2.63
CA ALA A 8 -0.27 5.93 -2.26
C ALA A 8 -1.21 5.41 -3.36
N GLY A 9 -2.06 6.27 -3.93
CA GLY A 9 -2.90 5.94 -5.08
C GLY A 9 -2.07 5.53 -6.31
N MET A 10 -0.97 6.22 -6.57
CA MET A 10 -0.02 5.86 -7.63
C MET A 10 0.63 4.49 -7.36
N ALA A 11 1.10 4.25 -6.13
CA ALA A 11 1.71 2.99 -5.74
C ALA A 11 0.73 1.81 -5.90
N MET A 12 -0.54 2.01 -5.52
CA MET A 12 -1.61 1.04 -5.73
C MET A 12 -1.85 0.78 -7.22
N SER A 13 -1.89 1.84 -8.04
CA SER A 13 -2.09 1.69 -9.49
C SER A 13 -0.98 0.87 -10.14
N VAL A 14 0.27 1.10 -9.75
CA VAL A 14 1.41 0.30 -10.24
C VAL A 14 1.32 -1.15 -9.74
N ALA A 15 0.95 -1.36 -8.47
CA ALA A 15 0.80 -2.70 -7.92
C ALA A 15 -0.36 -3.49 -8.58
N CYS A 16 -1.42 -2.80 -9.00
CA CYS A 16 -2.51 -3.41 -9.78
C CYS A 16 -2.08 -3.77 -11.20
N ALA A 17 -1.30 -2.90 -11.86
CA ALA A 17 -0.87 -3.10 -13.25
C ALA A 17 0.31 -4.08 -13.37
N HIS A 18 1.20 -4.10 -12.37
CA HIS A 18 2.45 -4.87 -12.36
C HIS A 18 2.67 -5.58 -11.02
N PRO A 19 1.75 -6.46 -10.59
CA PRO A 19 1.86 -7.13 -9.28
C PRO A 19 3.15 -7.95 -9.16
N GLU A 20 3.64 -8.50 -10.27
CA GLU A 20 4.90 -9.26 -10.33
C GLU A 20 6.14 -8.40 -10.02
N ALA A 21 6.06 -7.07 -10.23
CA ALA A 21 7.17 -6.15 -9.98
C ALA A 21 7.18 -5.61 -8.54
N VAL A 22 6.08 -5.80 -7.77
CA VAL A 22 5.91 -5.23 -6.43
C VAL A 22 6.06 -6.31 -5.37
N ALA A 23 7.18 -6.32 -4.66
CA ALA A 23 7.45 -7.27 -3.57
C ALA A 23 6.56 -7.03 -2.34
N ALA A 24 6.27 -5.78 -2.03
CA ALA A 24 5.30 -5.35 -1.02
C ALA A 24 4.79 -3.94 -1.36
N LEU A 25 3.56 -3.66 -1.01
CA LEU A 25 2.90 -2.36 -1.08
C LEU A 25 2.66 -1.83 0.33
N VAL A 26 3.08 -0.59 0.60
CA VAL A 26 2.67 0.15 1.80
C VAL A 26 1.98 1.43 1.37
N SER A 27 0.72 1.56 1.70
CA SER A 27 -0.11 2.74 1.41
C SER A 27 -0.42 3.48 2.69
N VAL A 28 -0.14 4.76 2.72
CA VAL A 28 -0.47 5.64 3.85
C VAL A 28 -1.45 6.71 3.38
N ASP A 29 -2.60 6.80 4.04
CA ASP A 29 -3.70 7.71 3.72
C ASP A 29 -4.02 7.77 2.22
N GLY A 30 -4.16 6.57 1.62
CA GLY A 30 -4.52 6.39 0.22
C GLY A 30 -5.62 5.35 0.03
N SER A 31 -6.32 5.46 -1.08
CA SER A 31 -7.36 4.53 -1.51
C SER A 31 -7.24 4.25 -3.01
N LEU A 32 -7.85 3.17 -3.46
CA LEU A 32 -7.98 2.89 -4.89
C LEU A 32 -8.87 3.96 -5.53
N MET A 33 -8.45 4.43 -6.69
CA MET A 33 -9.24 5.39 -7.47
C MET A 33 -10.57 4.77 -7.88
N ASP A 34 -11.62 5.60 -7.93
CA ASP A 34 -12.92 5.24 -8.45
C ASP A 34 -13.07 5.78 -9.88
N GLY A 35 -13.65 4.98 -10.76
CA GLY A 35 -13.90 5.36 -12.15
C GLY A 35 -13.80 4.19 -13.12
N ALA A 36 -14.39 4.37 -14.28
CA ALA A 36 -14.30 3.38 -15.36
C ALA A 36 -12.83 3.23 -15.80
N GLY A 37 -12.34 1.99 -15.79
CA GLY A 37 -10.96 1.67 -16.16
C GLY A 37 -9.92 1.92 -15.06
N SER A 38 -10.32 2.36 -13.85
CA SER A 38 -9.40 2.41 -12.72
C SER A 38 -8.88 1.02 -12.37
N PRO A 39 -7.55 0.85 -12.22
CA PRO A 39 -6.98 -0.46 -11.99
C PRO A 39 -7.44 -1.05 -10.65
N ARG A 40 -7.67 -2.35 -10.64
CA ARG A 40 -8.02 -3.14 -9.45
C ARG A 40 -6.97 -4.24 -9.27
N PRO A 41 -6.70 -4.67 -8.03
CA PRO A 41 -5.80 -5.78 -7.80
C PRO A 41 -6.41 -7.06 -8.40
N THR A 42 -5.61 -7.78 -9.18
CA THR A 42 -5.98 -9.03 -9.84
C THR A 42 -5.09 -10.20 -9.44
N ALA A 43 -4.04 -9.92 -8.66
CA ALA A 43 -3.09 -10.91 -8.17
C ALA A 43 -2.62 -10.53 -6.76
N PRO A 44 -2.15 -11.53 -5.98
CA PRO A 44 -1.68 -11.32 -4.63
C PRO A 44 -0.46 -10.38 -4.58
N VAL A 45 -0.55 -9.31 -3.80
CA VAL A 45 0.58 -8.44 -3.41
C VAL A 45 0.55 -8.30 -1.91
N ARG A 46 1.70 -8.50 -1.24
CA ARG A 46 1.80 -8.24 0.19
C ARG A 46 1.50 -6.77 0.46
N THR A 47 0.42 -6.49 1.19
CA THR A 47 -0.13 -5.15 1.29
C THR A 47 -0.27 -4.72 2.74
N PHE A 48 0.18 -3.50 3.02
CA PHE A 48 0.01 -2.80 4.28
C PHE A 48 -0.70 -1.48 4.01
N LEU A 49 -1.82 -1.26 4.68
CA LEU A 49 -2.64 -0.07 4.53
C LEU A 49 -2.71 0.66 5.87
N VAL A 50 -2.28 1.90 5.92
CA VAL A 50 -2.33 2.76 7.10
C VAL A 50 -3.27 3.91 6.79
N HIS A 51 -4.29 4.13 7.63
CA HIS A 51 -5.26 5.19 7.37
C HIS A 51 -5.80 5.80 8.66
N GLY A 52 -6.02 7.14 8.63
CA GLY A 52 -6.59 7.89 9.74
C GLY A 52 -8.12 7.98 9.66
N THR A 53 -8.81 7.75 10.79
CA THR A 53 -10.28 7.84 10.82
C THR A 53 -10.81 9.27 10.71
N ALA A 54 -9.98 10.28 10.94
CA ALA A 54 -10.33 11.69 10.82
C ALA A 54 -9.73 12.35 9.57
N ASP A 55 -9.29 11.55 8.59
CA ASP A 55 -8.79 12.05 7.32
C ASP A 55 -9.91 12.73 6.53
N LYS A 56 -9.77 14.05 6.32
CA LYS A 56 -10.73 14.86 5.55
C LYS A 56 -10.32 15.05 4.10
N VAL A 57 -9.10 14.67 3.73
CA VAL A 57 -8.58 14.74 2.36
C VAL A 57 -8.93 13.47 1.60
N GLN A 58 -8.72 12.32 2.24
CA GLN A 58 -9.17 11.00 1.78
C GLN A 58 -10.04 10.33 2.85
N PRO A 59 -11.34 10.68 2.92
CA PRO A 59 -12.25 10.14 3.92
C PRO A 59 -12.39 8.62 3.84
N LEU A 60 -12.65 7.97 4.98
CA LEU A 60 -12.85 6.51 5.05
C LEU A 60 -13.96 6.03 4.11
N GLU A 61 -15.00 6.82 3.97
CA GLU A 61 -16.17 6.55 3.12
C GLU A 61 -15.90 6.75 1.63
N GLY A 62 -14.67 7.13 1.28
CA GLY A 62 -14.31 7.49 -0.07
C GLY A 62 -14.72 8.92 -0.43
N ARG A 63 -14.54 9.28 -1.69
CA ARG A 63 -14.79 10.66 -2.16
C ARG A 63 -15.13 10.68 -3.64
N ALA A 64 -16.15 11.48 -3.99
CA ALA A 64 -16.42 11.83 -5.39
C ALA A 64 -15.28 12.68 -5.98
N ALA A 65 -15.13 12.65 -7.30
CA ALA A 65 -14.17 13.49 -7.99
C ALA A 65 -14.50 14.99 -7.81
N ARG A 66 -13.46 15.79 -7.65
CA ARG A 66 -13.55 17.27 -7.55
C ARG A 66 -12.68 17.93 -8.63
N GLY A 67 -12.88 17.49 -9.88
CA GLY A 67 -12.12 17.95 -11.04
C GLY A 67 -10.98 16.99 -11.43
N PRO A 68 -10.25 17.32 -12.51
CA PRO A 68 -9.27 16.41 -13.12
C PRO A 68 -8.06 16.10 -12.24
N LEU A 69 -7.71 16.99 -11.31
CA LEU A 69 -6.57 16.80 -10.39
C LEU A 69 -6.98 16.17 -9.06
N MET A 70 -8.28 15.94 -8.84
CA MET A 70 -8.81 15.32 -7.62
C MET A 70 -9.77 14.20 -8.00
N PRO A 71 -9.25 13.01 -8.37
CA PRO A 71 -10.07 11.89 -8.78
C PRO A 71 -10.97 11.39 -7.63
N ALA A 72 -12.00 10.63 -7.99
CA ALA A 72 -12.78 9.91 -7.03
C ALA A 72 -11.97 8.74 -6.43
N TYR A 73 -12.28 8.40 -5.18
CA TYR A 73 -11.69 7.27 -4.47
C TYR A 73 -12.81 6.42 -3.87
N ILE A 74 -12.65 5.10 -3.95
CA ILE A 74 -13.56 4.18 -3.27
C ILE A 74 -13.32 4.22 -1.75
N PRO A 75 -14.30 3.76 -0.93
CA PRO A 75 -14.10 3.64 0.51
C PRO A 75 -12.84 2.85 0.89
N VAL A 76 -12.18 3.27 1.96
CA VAL A 76 -10.99 2.57 2.47
C VAL A 76 -11.27 1.09 2.79
N PRO A 77 -12.40 0.73 3.44
CA PRO A 77 -12.74 -0.68 3.64
C PRO A 77 -12.89 -1.47 2.33
N ALA A 78 -13.42 -0.85 1.28
CA ALA A 78 -13.52 -1.48 -0.03
C ALA A 78 -12.15 -1.64 -0.70
N THR A 79 -11.22 -0.69 -0.47
CA THR A 79 -9.82 -0.81 -0.90
C THR A 79 -9.15 -2.00 -0.21
N VAL A 80 -9.32 -2.15 1.12
CA VAL A 80 -8.80 -3.30 1.88
C VAL A 80 -9.36 -4.60 1.32
N ALA A 81 -10.70 -4.68 1.16
CA ALA A 81 -11.38 -5.86 0.64
C ALA A 81 -10.84 -6.28 -0.74
N ALA A 82 -10.61 -5.32 -1.64
CA ALA A 82 -10.08 -5.63 -2.96
C ALA A 82 -8.69 -6.33 -2.92
N TRP A 83 -7.80 -5.93 -2.01
CA TRP A 83 -6.50 -6.59 -1.83
C TRP A 83 -6.63 -7.96 -1.15
N VAL A 84 -7.57 -8.10 -0.20
CA VAL A 84 -7.90 -9.36 0.48
C VAL A 84 -8.44 -10.38 -0.52
N ASP A 85 -9.39 -9.97 -1.36
CA ASP A 85 -10.00 -10.81 -2.38
C ASP A 85 -8.99 -11.26 -3.43
N ALA A 86 -8.14 -10.33 -3.92
CA ALA A 86 -7.09 -10.66 -4.89
C ALA A 86 -6.04 -11.64 -4.34
N ALA A 87 -5.88 -11.70 -3.02
CA ALA A 87 -4.99 -12.65 -2.35
C ALA A 87 -5.71 -13.94 -1.90
N GLY A 88 -7.01 -14.06 -2.07
CA GLY A 88 -7.83 -15.22 -1.69
C GLY A 88 -7.83 -15.47 -0.18
N LEU A 89 -7.86 -14.38 0.63
CA LEU A 89 -7.76 -14.48 2.08
C LEU A 89 -9.14 -14.54 2.75
N GLY A 90 -9.21 -15.23 3.89
CA GLY A 90 -10.44 -15.37 4.68
C GLY A 90 -10.66 -14.23 5.65
N ALA A 91 -11.17 -14.55 6.86
CA ALA A 91 -11.42 -13.56 7.89
C ALA A 91 -10.12 -13.03 8.53
N PRO A 92 -10.07 -11.76 8.96
CA PRO A 92 -8.91 -11.22 9.64
C PRO A 92 -8.86 -11.63 11.11
N MET A 93 -7.66 -11.62 11.68
CA MET A 93 -7.46 -11.43 13.09
C MET A 93 -7.45 -9.92 13.37
N VAL A 94 -8.25 -9.47 14.32
CA VAL A 94 -8.35 -8.05 14.69
C VAL A 94 -7.77 -7.84 16.08
N GLU A 95 -6.83 -6.91 16.18
CA GLU A 95 -6.20 -6.46 17.41
C GLU A 95 -6.41 -4.97 17.59
N ARG A 96 -6.70 -4.52 18.80
CA ARG A 96 -6.77 -3.10 19.14
C ARG A 96 -5.60 -2.74 20.04
N ARG A 97 -4.74 -1.86 19.58
CA ARG A 97 -3.57 -1.36 20.31
C ARG A 97 -3.87 0.01 20.92
N PRO A 98 -3.33 0.32 22.10
CA PRO A 98 -3.42 1.67 22.65
C PRO A 98 -2.92 2.71 21.66
N GLY A 99 -3.53 3.88 21.68
CA GLY A 99 -3.02 5.05 20.98
C GLY A 99 -2.16 5.89 21.91
N SER A 100 -1.39 6.81 21.36
CA SER A 100 -0.62 7.78 22.11
C SER A 100 -0.48 9.13 21.40
N LEU A 101 0.08 10.14 22.06
CA LEU A 101 0.27 11.49 21.54
C LEU A 101 -1.01 12.15 20.99
N GLY A 102 -2.12 12.02 21.74
CA GLY A 102 -3.41 12.66 21.38
C GLY A 102 -4.17 11.95 20.25
N ARG A 103 -3.72 10.75 19.84
CA ARG A 103 -4.44 9.86 18.93
C ARG A 103 -5.11 8.73 19.72
N GLY A 104 -6.28 8.31 19.24
CA GLY A 104 -6.96 7.15 19.78
C GLY A 104 -6.30 5.82 19.41
N PRO A 105 -6.94 4.71 19.77
CA PRO A 105 -6.39 3.38 19.52
C PRO A 105 -6.16 3.12 18.05
N VAL A 106 -5.22 2.22 17.76
CA VAL A 106 -4.98 1.67 16.43
C VAL A 106 -5.65 0.31 16.34
N GLU A 107 -6.60 0.16 15.43
CA GLU A 107 -7.14 -1.13 15.07
C GLU A 107 -6.26 -1.75 13.99
N VAL A 108 -5.75 -2.95 14.25
CA VAL A 108 -4.90 -3.70 13.33
C VAL A 108 -5.66 -4.94 12.88
N SER A 109 -6.04 -4.96 11.61
CA SER A 109 -6.66 -6.13 10.99
C SER A 109 -5.62 -6.85 10.14
N THR A 110 -5.37 -8.12 10.47
CA THR A 110 -4.36 -8.95 9.80
C THR A 110 -5.02 -10.13 9.12
N TRP A 111 -4.92 -10.19 7.81
CA TRP A 111 -5.23 -11.35 7.00
C TRP A 111 -3.94 -12.13 6.77
N SER A 112 -3.85 -13.27 7.44
CA SER A 112 -2.66 -14.12 7.36
C SER A 112 -2.51 -14.74 5.98
N PRO A 113 -1.26 -15.00 5.55
CA PRO A 113 -1.01 -15.64 4.27
C PRO A 113 -1.74 -16.97 4.14
N GLY A 114 -2.52 -17.12 3.07
CA GLY A 114 -3.03 -18.40 2.61
C GLY A 114 -1.98 -19.15 1.77
N GLU A 115 -2.43 -19.93 0.81
CA GLU A 115 -1.56 -20.69 -0.10
C GLU A 115 -0.61 -19.81 -0.92
N SER A 116 -1.00 -18.55 -1.19
CA SER A 116 -0.16 -17.57 -1.90
C SER A 116 1.10 -17.14 -1.14
N GLY A 117 1.19 -17.39 0.17
CA GLY A 117 2.24 -16.86 1.03
C GLY A 117 2.21 -15.34 1.20
N VAL A 118 1.13 -14.69 0.76
CA VAL A 118 0.94 -13.23 0.77
C VAL A 118 -0.19 -12.86 1.73
N GLY A 119 0.06 -11.88 2.60
CA GLY A 119 -0.91 -11.37 3.56
C GLY A 119 -1.24 -9.90 3.34
N VAL A 120 -2.35 -9.46 3.93
CA VAL A 120 -2.79 -8.06 3.98
C VAL A 120 -2.85 -7.62 5.45
N VAL A 121 -2.41 -6.40 5.74
CA VAL A 121 -2.52 -5.78 7.06
C VAL A 121 -3.10 -4.39 6.90
N SER A 122 -4.15 -4.09 7.65
CA SER A 122 -4.75 -2.76 7.72
C SER A 122 -4.56 -2.17 9.11
N TYR A 123 -4.10 -0.94 9.17
CA TYR A 123 -3.95 -0.12 10.39
C TYR A 123 -4.91 1.05 10.30
N LEU A 124 -5.93 1.05 11.13
CA LEU A 124 -6.89 2.14 11.23
C LEU A 124 -6.62 2.94 12.51
N VAL A 125 -6.13 4.18 12.35
CA VAL A 125 -5.69 5.03 13.47
C VAL A 125 -6.80 5.99 13.85
N THR A 126 -7.39 5.78 15.02
CA THR A 126 -8.50 6.62 15.53
C THR A 126 -8.03 8.07 15.73
N GLY A 127 -8.78 9.01 15.17
CA GLY A 127 -8.53 10.46 15.31
C GLY A 127 -7.34 10.99 14.49
N MET A 128 -6.61 10.15 13.76
CA MET A 128 -5.56 10.59 12.86
C MET A 128 -6.18 11.26 11.62
N GLY A 129 -5.68 12.45 11.27
CA GLY A 129 -6.01 13.14 10.02
C GLY A 129 -5.09 12.71 8.87
N HIS A 130 -5.03 13.52 7.82
CA HIS A 130 -4.22 13.28 6.61
C HIS A 130 -2.74 13.59 6.86
N VAL A 131 -2.01 12.67 7.47
CA VAL A 131 -0.60 12.85 7.85
C VAL A 131 0.16 11.54 7.76
N TRP A 132 1.45 11.60 7.42
CA TRP A 132 2.36 10.47 7.61
C TRP A 132 2.53 10.22 9.12
N PRO A 133 2.09 9.09 9.68
CA PRO A 133 2.24 8.87 11.10
C PRO A 133 3.71 8.65 11.44
N VAL A 134 4.21 9.47 12.35
CA VAL A 134 5.50 9.30 13.01
C VAL A 134 5.24 8.94 14.46
N GLY A 135 5.86 7.89 14.95
CA GLY A 135 5.61 7.35 16.27
C GLY A 135 6.84 7.32 17.16
N GLY A 136 6.60 7.15 18.47
CA GLY A 136 7.58 6.61 19.43
C GLY A 136 7.25 5.14 19.71
N SER A 137 7.90 4.54 20.72
CA SER A 137 7.84 3.09 21.02
C SER A 137 6.44 2.48 21.13
N ASP A 138 5.42 3.29 21.41
CA ASP A 138 4.05 2.83 21.67
C ASP A 138 3.05 3.24 20.56
N ASN A 139 3.55 3.79 19.45
CA ASN A 139 2.75 4.32 18.36
C ASN A 139 3.04 3.62 17.03
N LEU A 140 2.03 3.69 16.15
CA LEU A 140 2.25 3.35 14.76
C LEU A 140 3.19 4.39 14.10
N ASP A 141 4.34 3.95 13.63
CA ASP A 141 5.20 4.68 12.72
C ASP A 141 5.10 4.04 11.32
N ALA A 142 4.71 4.84 10.34
CA ALA A 142 4.59 4.33 8.98
C ALA A 142 5.95 3.96 8.37
N THR A 143 7.03 4.58 8.83
CA THR A 143 8.39 4.23 8.40
C THR A 143 8.76 2.83 8.89
N ASP A 144 8.39 2.47 10.12
CA ASP A 144 8.60 1.11 10.65
C ASP A 144 7.78 0.08 9.87
N VAL A 145 6.55 0.43 9.47
CA VAL A 145 5.74 -0.44 8.60
C VAL A 145 6.43 -0.66 7.25
N VAL A 146 7.01 0.39 6.66
CA VAL A 146 7.77 0.29 5.39
C VAL A 146 9.00 -0.60 5.56
N VAL A 147 9.80 -0.39 6.62
CA VAL A 147 11.00 -1.20 6.89
C VAL A 147 10.61 -2.66 7.10
N ARG A 148 9.57 -2.92 7.88
CA ARG A 148 9.05 -4.27 8.11
C ARG A 148 8.56 -4.92 6.80
N ALA A 149 7.82 -4.20 5.98
CA ALA A 149 7.36 -4.68 4.69
C ALA A 149 8.52 -5.04 3.76
N ALA A 150 9.57 -4.21 3.74
CA ALA A 150 10.77 -4.44 2.96
C ALA A 150 11.55 -5.67 3.44
N SER A 151 11.68 -5.87 4.76
CA SER A 151 12.38 -7.03 5.33
C SER A 151 11.63 -8.36 5.13
N MET A 152 10.30 -8.32 4.99
CA MET A 152 9.48 -9.49 4.69
C MET A 152 9.39 -9.78 3.19
N ALA A 153 9.86 -8.88 2.33
CA ALA A 153 9.93 -9.11 0.90
C ALA A 153 11.01 -10.16 0.63
N ALA A 154 10.63 -11.36 0.20
CA ALA A 154 11.60 -12.37 -0.22
C ALA A 154 12.50 -11.79 -1.34
N PRO A 155 13.80 -12.13 -1.37
CA PRO A 155 14.65 -11.72 -2.48
C PRO A 155 14.07 -12.30 -3.77
N ARG A 156 13.54 -11.46 -4.63
CA ARG A 156 13.03 -11.87 -5.93
C ARG A 156 14.22 -12.35 -6.74
N THR A 157 14.13 -13.56 -7.25
CA THR A 157 15.05 -14.09 -8.27
C THR A 157 15.26 -12.99 -9.31
N LYS A 158 16.53 -12.65 -9.57
CA LYS A 158 16.97 -11.54 -10.40
C LYS A 158 16.01 -11.31 -11.58
N VAL A 159 15.31 -10.19 -11.57
CA VAL A 159 14.71 -9.67 -12.79
C VAL A 159 15.88 -9.58 -13.77
N ARG A 160 15.86 -10.39 -14.85
CA ARG A 160 16.75 -10.15 -15.96
C ARG A 160 16.54 -8.69 -16.33
N ALA A 161 17.58 -7.87 -16.18
CA ALA A 161 17.55 -6.54 -16.70
C ALA A 161 17.21 -6.68 -18.19
N ALA A 162 16.00 -6.33 -18.57
CA ALA A 162 15.68 -6.11 -19.97
C ALA A 162 16.71 -5.09 -20.43
N ALA A 163 17.46 -5.43 -21.45
CA ALA A 163 18.48 -4.55 -21.96
C ALA A 163 17.81 -3.19 -22.23
N TYR A 164 18.23 -2.18 -21.50
CA TYR A 164 17.83 -0.81 -21.79
C TYR A 164 18.37 -0.51 -23.18
N VAL A 165 17.48 -0.46 -24.15
CA VAL A 165 17.82 0.00 -25.48
C VAL A 165 17.83 1.52 -25.42
N ASP A 166 19.04 2.07 -25.35
CA ASP A 166 19.26 3.50 -25.45
C ASP A 166 18.64 4.00 -26.78
N PRO A 167 17.69 4.92 -26.77
CA PRO A 167 17.07 5.44 -27.98
C PRO A 167 18.04 6.18 -28.90
N VAL A 168 19.29 6.39 -28.49
CA VAL A 168 20.33 7.08 -29.26
C VAL A 168 21.46 6.13 -29.75
N GLY A 169 21.33 4.82 -29.56
CA GLY A 169 22.20 3.81 -30.20
C GLY A 169 23.64 3.72 -29.67
N VAL A 170 23.94 4.25 -28.48
CA VAL A 170 25.27 4.14 -27.88
C VAL A 170 25.33 2.98 -26.90
N SER A 171 25.82 1.84 -27.34
CA SER A 171 26.10 0.67 -26.51
C SER A 171 27.23 0.99 -25.51
N ARG A 172 26.91 1.29 -24.27
CA ARG A 172 27.90 1.20 -23.17
C ARG A 172 27.62 -0.07 -22.37
N ALA A 173 28.41 -1.08 -22.62
CA ALA A 173 28.51 -2.24 -21.76
C ALA A 173 29.11 -1.81 -20.42
N LEU A 174 28.28 -1.71 -19.38
CA LEU A 174 28.76 -1.52 -18.00
C LEU A 174 29.11 -2.90 -17.44
N LEU A 175 30.38 -3.26 -17.52
CA LEU A 175 30.98 -4.38 -16.79
C LEU A 175 31.01 -4.01 -15.29
N LEU A 176 30.11 -4.55 -14.51
CA LEU A 176 30.29 -4.68 -13.06
C LEU A 176 30.93 -6.04 -12.80
N ARG A 177 32.25 -6.01 -12.58
CA ARG A 177 33.01 -7.09 -11.94
C ARG A 177 32.94 -6.89 -10.42
N HIS A 178 32.77 -7.97 -9.74
CA HIS A 178 32.89 -8.35 -8.33
C HIS A 178 31.58 -8.60 -7.63
#